data_a23d3163593740c5e7b11b80c062e380
#
_entry.id   a23d3163593740c5e7b11b80c062e380
#
_cell.length_a   1.000
_cell.length_b   1.000
_cell.length_c   1.000
_cell.angle_alpha   90.00
_cell.angle_beta   90.00
_cell.angle_gamma   90.00
#
_symmetry.space_group_name_H-M   'P 1'
#
loop_
_entity.id
_entity.type
_entity.pdbx_description
1 polymer ?
#
loop_
_entity_poly.entity_id
_entity_poly.type
_entity_poly.pdbx_seq_one_letter_code
_entity_poly.pdbx_strand_id
1 'polypeptide(L)'
;MKFRSNVVCLAIAALSVMASASVNAQTLRWATQGDAQTMDPHSQNESLTNQMGQQVYESLVDRDKELKLVPRLATSWQQTGATTWRMKLRPDVKFQDGTPFTADDVVFSLTRAKDPSSALQTYAVALGDAVKVDDLTVDFKLPQVNPIFLQHLATIPIMSKIWCEKNDSVKPLNFKGKEEKYTSLHANGTGPFILVSRQPDVKTTYKRNPNWWNKFEGNLQEVVYTPIKSDPTRSAALISGEIDFVLDPAPQDVARLRSTPNVKVIDGPENRVLFIGMDQSRDELLYSSVKGKNPLKDVRVRKALYQAVDIQTIKTRLMRDQAFPTGAVMPSPLGDFNDKALEARLPYDLEGAKKLMAEAGYPQGFEVSIDCPNNRYVNDEEICQTLASMWARLNVKLRVNAMPRVQFFPKLEKLDTSMYLLGWGGSITDAETTLSPIYHSRTPEGLGSWNFGQVKNPKLDELVESSSKEPDPAKREVFIKAAVAEHNAQVHHIPLHRQFVPWAARSNVTVVHRADNWLEWSWITIK
;
A
#
# COMPACT_ATOMS: atom_id res chain seq x y z
N MET A 1 54.58 60.60 -55.76
CA MET A 1 53.86 60.65 -54.50
C MET A 1 52.84 59.51 -54.49
N LYS A 2 53.01 58.55 -53.60
CA LYS A 2 52.32 57.27 -53.64
C LYS A 2 51.12 57.29 -52.66
N PHE A 3 49.91 57.06 -53.16
CA PHE A 3 48.75 56.79 -52.35
C PHE A 3 48.65 55.28 -52.10
N ARG A 4 48.67 54.89 -50.85
CA ARG A 4 48.41 53.51 -50.44
C ARG A 4 46.97 53.38 -50.10
N SER A 5 46.28 52.52 -50.81
CA SER A 5 44.91 52.07 -50.54
C SER A 5 44.93 51.04 -49.45
N ASN A 6 44.27 51.32 -48.34
CA ASN A 6 44.01 50.33 -47.25
C ASN A 6 42.70 49.61 -47.54
N VAL A 7 42.78 48.33 -47.88
CA VAL A 7 41.67 47.43 -47.97
C VAL A 7 41.37 46.92 -46.51
N VAL A 8 40.26 47.37 -45.97
CA VAL A 8 39.74 46.86 -44.68
C VAL A 8 38.94 45.58 -44.96
N CYS A 9 39.53 44.45 -44.65
CA CYS A 9 38.80 43.18 -44.62
C CYS A 9 37.88 43.15 -43.39
N LEU A 10 36.54 43.31 -43.55
CA LEU A 10 35.55 43.02 -42.55
C LEU A 10 35.44 41.48 -42.41
N ALA A 11 36.04 40.95 -41.36
CA ALA A 11 35.78 39.61 -40.93
C ALA A 11 34.43 39.60 -40.17
N ILE A 12 33.36 39.14 -40.82
CA ILE A 12 32.09 38.85 -40.19
C ILE A 12 32.28 37.57 -39.40
N ALA A 13 32.59 37.71 -38.12
CA ALA A 13 32.50 36.60 -37.16
C ALA A 13 31.01 36.30 -36.91
N ALA A 14 30.50 35.30 -37.62
CA ALA A 14 29.20 34.70 -37.31
C ALA A 14 29.31 34.03 -35.92
N LEU A 15 28.95 34.76 -34.86
CA LEU A 15 28.67 34.18 -33.57
C LEU A 15 27.40 33.31 -33.71
N SER A 16 27.60 32.02 -33.97
CA SER A 16 26.58 31.02 -33.79
C SER A 16 26.29 30.95 -32.30
N VAL A 17 25.31 31.73 -31.83
CA VAL A 17 24.67 31.55 -30.55
C VAL A 17 23.92 30.20 -30.67
N MET A 18 24.60 29.12 -30.32
CA MET A 18 23.89 27.90 -29.93
C MET A 18 23.06 28.27 -28.70
N ALA A 19 21.80 28.64 -28.95
CA ALA A 19 20.78 28.58 -27.94
C ALA A 19 20.72 27.12 -27.50
N SER A 20 21.51 26.78 -26.49
CA SER A 20 21.27 25.60 -25.69
C SER A 20 19.87 25.80 -25.13
N ALA A 21 18.86 25.29 -25.85
CA ALA A 21 17.57 25.08 -25.26
C ALA A 21 17.85 24.23 -23.99
N SER A 22 17.91 24.90 -22.87
CA SER A 22 17.81 24.23 -21.58
C SER A 22 16.51 23.44 -21.68
N VAL A 23 16.62 22.17 -22.04
CA VAL A 23 15.55 21.23 -21.82
C VAL A 23 15.38 21.32 -20.30
N ASN A 24 14.42 22.16 -19.87
CA ASN A 24 14.03 22.18 -18.47
C ASN A 24 13.74 20.74 -18.13
N ALA A 25 14.67 20.11 -17.40
CA ALA A 25 14.51 18.75 -16.98
C ALA A 25 13.16 18.68 -16.29
N GLN A 26 12.21 17.92 -16.86
CA GLN A 26 10.86 17.81 -16.32
C GLN A 26 10.97 17.04 -14.99
N THR A 27 11.24 17.78 -13.92
CA THR A 27 11.40 17.26 -12.56
C THR A 27 10.07 17.33 -11.84
N LEU A 28 9.57 16.18 -11.37
CA LEU A 28 8.46 16.13 -10.45
C LEU A 28 8.97 16.19 -9.00
N ARG A 29 8.62 17.22 -8.27
CA ARG A 29 8.85 17.34 -6.82
C ARG A 29 7.56 17.02 -6.12
N TRP A 30 7.55 15.97 -5.31
CA TRP A 30 6.31 15.55 -4.65
C TRP A 30 6.51 15.16 -3.19
N ALA A 31 5.43 15.21 -2.42
CA ALA A 31 5.44 14.91 -1.00
C ALA A 31 4.19 14.16 -0.55
N THR A 32 4.36 13.39 0.50
CA THR A 32 3.30 12.90 1.39
C THR A 32 3.79 12.98 2.83
N GLN A 33 2.97 12.53 3.77
CA GLN A 33 3.27 12.69 5.21
C GLN A 33 4.36 11.75 5.75
N GLY A 34 4.66 10.65 5.07
CA GLY A 34 5.64 9.65 5.52
C GLY A 34 6.69 9.34 4.47
N ASP A 35 7.58 8.39 4.75
CA ASP A 35 8.60 7.90 3.83
C ASP A 35 8.45 6.40 3.56
N ALA A 36 9.02 5.90 2.45
CA ALA A 36 9.19 4.47 2.22
C ALA A 36 10.06 3.86 3.31
N GLN A 37 9.73 2.65 3.74
CA GLN A 37 10.45 2.03 4.85
C GLN A 37 11.78 1.40 4.43
N THR A 38 11.88 0.97 3.18
CA THR A 38 13.06 0.34 2.56
C THR A 38 12.95 0.40 1.06
N MET A 39 14.06 0.17 0.34
CA MET A 39 14.05 -0.10 -1.10
C MET A 39 14.12 -1.59 -1.44
N ASP A 40 14.18 -2.47 -0.43
CA ASP A 40 14.04 -3.91 -0.63
C ASP A 40 12.57 -4.27 -0.91
N PRO A 41 12.22 -4.69 -2.14
CA PRO A 41 10.82 -4.83 -2.54
C PRO A 41 10.10 -6.03 -1.93
N HIS A 42 10.82 -6.98 -1.28
CA HIS A 42 10.22 -8.14 -0.64
C HIS A 42 10.12 -8.01 0.89
N SER A 43 10.73 -6.98 1.48
CA SER A 43 10.85 -6.86 2.94
C SER A 43 9.68 -6.14 3.60
N GLN A 44 8.87 -5.42 2.83
CA GLN A 44 7.69 -4.71 3.30
C GLN A 44 6.53 -4.80 2.29
N ASN A 45 5.32 -4.86 2.82
CA ASN A 45 4.08 -4.78 2.03
C ASN A 45 3.28 -3.56 2.51
N GLU A 46 3.86 -2.38 2.32
CA GLU A 46 3.28 -1.09 2.70
C GLU A 46 3.15 -0.21 1.46
N SER A 47 2.00 0.45 1.30
CA SER A 47 1.59 1.10 0.06
C SER A 47 2.62 2.10 -0.50
N LEU A 48 3.14 3.04 0.31
CA LEU A 48 4.12 4.01 -0.18
C LEU A 48 5.47 3.35 -0.52
N THR A 49 5.87 2.37 0.27
CA THR A 49 7.08 1.57 0.01
C THR A 49 6.96 0.82 -1.31
N ASN A 50 5.82 0.15 -1.53
CA ASN A 50 5.53 -0.55 -2.78
C ASN A 50 5.45 0.42 -3.96
N GLN A 51 4.76 1.56 -3.81
CA GLN A 51 4.63 2.58 -4.83
C GLN A 51 6.00 3.14 -5.29
N MET A 52 6.91 3.40 -4.37
CA MET A 52 8.25 3.88 -4.70
C MET A 52 9.12 2.76 -5.28
N GLY A 53 8.94 1.53 -4.82
CA GLY A 53 9.64 0.35 -5.32
C GLY A 53 9.27 0.00 -6.75
N GLN A 54 7.99 0.05 -7.12
CA GLN A 54 7.51 -0.31 -8.47
C GLN A 54 8.01 0.63 -9.57
N GLN A 55 8.50 1.82 -9.24
CA GLN A 55 9.14 2.71 -10.23
C GLN A 55 10.50 2.18 -10.68
N VAL A 56 11.10 1.29 -9.88
CA VAL A 56 12.40 0.67 -10.13
C VAL A 56 12.25 -0.80 -10.51
N TYR A 57 11.39 -1.54 -9.82
CA TYR A 57 11.16 -2.97 -10.02
C TYR A 57 9.86 -3.22 -10.77
N GLU A 58 9.84 -4.23 -11.61
CA GLU A 58 8.64 -4.67 -12.32
C GLU A 58 8.32 -6.12 -11.96
N SER A 59 7.04 -6.48 -12.04
CA SER A 59 6.56 -7.86 -11.91
C SER A 59 6.32 -8.50 -13.29
N LEU A 60 5.99 -9.78 -13.34
CA LEU A 60 5.68 -10.47 -14.60
C LEU A 60 4.37 -9.95 -15.21
N VAL A 61 3.41 -9.62 -14.37
CA VAL A 61 2.09 -9.06 -14.72
C VAL A 61 1.92 -7.75 -13.97
N ASP A 62 1.27 -6.77 -14.57
CA ASP A 62 1.03 -5.45 -13.96
C ASP A 62 -0.44 -5.05 -14.10
N ARG A 63 -0.78 -3.84 -13.71
CA ARG A 63 -2.12 -3.25 -13.80
C ARG A 63 -2.12 -1.97 -14.60
N ASP A 64 -3.14 -1.82 -15.44
CA ASP A 64 -3.39 -0.59 -16.18
C ASP A 64 -4.02 0.52 -15.30
N LYS A 65 -4.49 1.57 -15.94
CA LYS A 65 -5.11 2.74 -15.29
C LYS A 65 -6.41 2.40 -14.56
N GLU A 66 -7.10 1.36 -15.00
CA GLU A 66 -8.34 0.81 -14.44
C GLU A 66 -8.11 -0.38 -13.48
N LEU A 67 -6.84 -0.68 -13.12
CA LEU A 67 -6.41 -1.81 -12.31
C LEU A 67 -6.64 -3.20 -12.94
N LYS A 68 -6.86 -3.27 -14.25
CA LYS A 68 -6.94 -4.54 -14.98
C LYS A 68 -5.55 -5.12 -15.19
N LEU A 69 -5.44 -6.44 -15.08
CA LEU A 69 -4.19 -7.14 -15.30
C LEU A 69 -3.73 -7.04 -16.76
N VAL A 70 -2.46 -6.67 -16.92
CA VAL A 70 -1.81 -6.52 -18.24
C VAL A 70 -0.43 -7.18 -18.24
N PRO A 71 0.06 -7.64 -19.43
CA PRO A 71 1.43 -8.14 -19.57
C PRO A 71 2.48 -7.09 -19.19
N ARG A 72 3.51 -7.51 -18.43
CA ARG A 72 4.66 -6.65 -18.11
C ARG A 72 5.97 -7.34 -18.51
N LEU A 73 6.72 -7.94 -17.59
CA LEU A 73 7.90 -8.74 -17.91
C LEU A 73 7.55 -10.11 -18.54
N ALA A 74 6.32 -10.63 -18.33
CA ALA A 74 5.76 -11.67 -19.18
C ALA A 74 5.00 -11.04 -20.35
N THR A 75 5.12 -11.64 -21.53
CA THR A 75 4.38 -11.26 -22.75
C THR A 75 3.07 -11.99 -22.89
N SER A 76 2.99 -13.22 -22.36
CA SER A 76 1.80 -14.05 -22.37
C SER A 76 1.88 -15.15 -21.32
N TRP A 77 0.74 -15.76 -21.02
CA TRP A 77 0.62 -16.88 -20.10
C TRP A 77 -0.44 -17.86 -20.55
N GLN A 78 -0.28 -19.10 -20.12
CA GLN A 78 -1.23 -20.17 -20.40
C GLN A 78 -1.28 -21.14 -19.22
N GLN A 79 -2.47 -21.51 -18.79
CA GLN A 79 -2.66 -22.62 -17.88
C GLN A 79 -2.50 -23.93 -18.65
N THR A 80 -1.47 -24.70 -18.32
CA THR A 80 -1.13 -25.98 -18.99
C THR A 80 -1.59 -27.21 -18.22
N GLY A 81 -2.11 -27.00 -17.02
CA GLY A 81 -2.70 -28.02 -16.14
C GLY A 81 -3.48 -27.38 -15.01
N ALA A 82 -4.21 -28.14 -14.21
CA ALA A 82 -5.03 -27.61 -13.12
C ALA A 82 -4.22 -26.72 -12.14
N THR A 83 -2.96 -27.07 -11.91
CA THR A 83 -2.04 -26.37 -11.00
C THR A 83 -0.75 -25.92 -11.70
N THR A 84 -0.75 -25.83 -13.03
CA THR A 84 0.46 -25.44 -13.77
C THR A 84 0.16 -24.29 -14.73
N TRP A 85 0.93 -23.22 -14.61
CA TRP A 85 0.90 -22.06 -15.49
C TRP A 85 2.24 -21.88 -16.18
N ARG A 86 2.25 -21.67 -17.49
CA ARG A 86 3.43 -21.34 -18.28
C ARG A 86 3.43 -19.87 -18.62
N MET A 87 4.53 -19.17 -18.30
CA MET A 87 4.76 -17.77 -18.63
C MET A 87 5.82 -17.66 -19.71
N LYS A 88 5.55 -16.83 -20.73
CA LYS A 88 6.55 -16.42 -21.72
C LYS A 88 7.10 -15.06 -21.32
N LEU A 89 8.41 -14.96 -21.14
CA LEU A 89 9.10 -13.76 -20.72
C LEU A 89 9.40 -12.84 -21.90
N ARG A 90 9.52 -11.56 -21.62
CA ARG A 90 9.88 -10.55 -22.60
C ARG A 90 11.37 -10.66 -22.98
N PRO A 91 11.70 -10.80 -24.26
CA PRO A 91 13.10 -10.78 -24.70
C PRO A 91 13.70 -9.37 -24.58
N ASP A 92 15.02 -9.30 -24.56
CA ASP A 92 15.83 -8.07 -24.63
C ASP A 92 15.62 -7.07 -23.47
N VAL A 93 14.97 -7.50 -22.38
CA VAL A 93 14.88 -6.69 -21.16
C VAL A 93 16.21 -6.77 -20.40
N LYS A 94 16.64 -5.61 -19.88
CA LYS A 94 17.84 -5.50 -19.04
C LYS A 94 17.52 -4.84 -17.72
N PHE A 95 18.20 -5.28 -16.69
CA PHE A 95 18.28 -4.53 -15.44
C PHE A 95 19.04 -3.21 -15.62
N GLN A 96 18.90 -2.31 -14.68
CA GLN A 96 19.50 -0.96 -14.75
C GLN A 96 21.04 -0.97 -14.75
N ASP A 97 21.66 -2.04 -14.25
CA ASP A 97 23.11 -2.28 -14.34
C ASP A 97 23.56 -2.90 -15.69
N GLY A 98 22.62 -3.15 -16.60
CA GLY A 98 22.86 -3.69 -17.94
C GLY A 98 22.81 -5.22 -18.01
N THR A 99 22.68 -5.95 -16.90
CA THR A 99 22.55 -7.42 -16.91
C THR A 99 21.20 -7.83 -17.55
N PRO A 100 21.16 -8.94 -18.30
CA PRO A 100 19.92 -9.40 -18.93
C PRO A 100 18.94 -9.96 -17.90
N PHE A 101 17.64 -9.73 -18.13
CA PHE A 101 16.57 -10.39 -17.39
C PHE A 101 16.27 -11.76 -18.01
N THR A 102 16.20 -12.79 -17.19
CA THR A 102 15.95 -14.17 -17.60
C THR A 102 15.04 -14.92 -16.61
N ALA A 103 14.70 -16.16 -16.96
CA ALA A 103 13.95 -17.08 -16.10
C ALA A 103 14.66 -17.36 -14.75
N ASP A 104 15.98 -17.26 -14.69
CA ASP A 104 16.72 -17.44 -13.43
C ASP A 104 16.37 -16.35 -12.41
N ASP A 105 16.13 -15.12 -12.86
CA ASP A 105 15.72 -14.01 -11.99
C ASP A 105 14.29 -14.21 -11.47
N VAL A 106 13.41 -14.79 -12.27
CA VAL A 106 12.04 -15.13 -11.85
C VAL A 106 12.06 -16.21 -10.77
N VAL A 107 12.80 -17.29 -10.99
CA VAL A 107 12.96 -18.39 -10.01
C VAL A 107 13.58 -17.87 -8.72
N PHE A 108 14.64 -17.07 -8.83
CA PHE A 108 15.29 -16.42 -7.69
C PHE A 108 14.32 -15.55 -6.91
N SER A 109 13.59 -14.64 -7.59
CA SER A 109 12.70 -13.68 -6.95
C SER A 109 11.55 -14.35 -6.23
N LEU A 110 10.94 -15.39 -6.81
CA LEU A 110 9.89 -16.16 -6.15
C LEU A 110 10.43 -16.92 -4.92
N THR A 111 11.60 -17.53 -5.04
CA THR A 111 12.26 -18.22 -3.92
C THR A 111 12.55 -17.23 -2.78
N ARG A 112 13.08 -16.06 -3.12
CA ARG A 112 13.36 -14.98 -2.17
C ARG A 112 12.08 -14.46 -1.50
N ALA A 113 11.00 -14.28 -2.27
CA ALA A 113 9.71 -13.81 -1.73
C ALA A 113 9.04 -14.83 -0.79
N LYS A 114 9.40 -16.11 -0.85
CA LYS A 114 8.92 -17.16 0.07
C LYS A 114 9.70 -17.22 1.40
N ASP A 115 10.83 -16.53 1.51
CA ASP A 115 11.61 -16.51 2.76
C ASP A 115 10.73 -16.02 3.93
N PRO A 116 10.84 -16.59 5.14
CA PRO A 116 10.07 -16.16 6.31
C PRO A 116 10.24 -14.70 6.70
N SER A 117 11.33 -14.04 6.28
CA SER A 117 11.53 -12.60 6.48
C SER A 117 10.82 -11.73 5.43
N SER A 118 10.24 -12.33 4.39
CA SER A 118 9.51 -11.60 3.35
C SER A 118 8.11 -11.21 3.81
N ALA A 119 7.75 -9.95 3.59
CA ALA A 119 6.38 -9.48 3.79
C ALA A 119 5.41 -9.92 2.65
N LEU A 120 5.94 -10.52 1.58
CA LEU A 120 5.17 -11.05 0.45
C LEU A 120 5.00 -12.57 0.51
N GLN A 121 5.43 -13.22 1.60
CA GLN A 121 5.46 -14.68 1.75
C GLN A 121 4.13 -15.34 1.41
N THR A 122 3.02 -14.82 1.93
CA THR A 122 1.67 -15.37 1.70
C THR A 122 1.34 -15.46 0.21
N TYR A 123 1.63 -14.41 -0.56
CA TYR A 123 1.40 -14.40 -2.00
C TYR A 123 2.35 -15.34 -2.74
N ALA A 124 3.62 -15.33 -2.36
CA ALA A 124 4.65 -16.14 -3.00
C ALA A 124 4.44 -17.66 -2.77
N VAL A 125 3.99 -18.05 -1.57
CA VAL A 125 3.65 -19.46 -1.25
C VAL A 125 2.46 -19.93 -2.10
N ALA A 126 1.45 -19.09 -2.28
CA ALA A 126 0.28 -19.40 -3.11
C ALA A 126 0.61 -19.56 -4.61
N LEU A 127 1.75 -19.02 -5.07
CA LEU A 127 2.25 -19.17 -6.43
C LEU A 127 3.02 -20.48 -6.66
N GLY A 128 3.29 -21.25 -5.61
CA GLY A 128 4.04 -22.51 -5.72
C GLY A 128 5.49 -22.34 -6.17
N ASP A 129 6.01 -23.24 -7.00
CA ASP A 129 7.39 -23.22 -7.44
C ASP A 129 7.52 -22.73 -8.88
N ALA A 130 8.44 -21.80 -9.11
CA ALA A 130 8.84 -21.41 -10.45
C ALA A 130 9.95 -22.35 -10.95
N VAL A 131 9.75 -22.93 -12.12
CA VAL A 131 10.70 -23.86 -12.75
C VAL A 131 11.09 -23.29 -14.11
N LYS A 132 12.37 -23.04 -14.29
CA LYS A 132 12.94 -22.62 -15.57
C LYS A 132 12.75 -23.73 -16.62
N VAL A 133 12.14 -23.39 -17.75
CA VAL A 133 12.05 -24.27 -18.93
C VAL A 133 13.17 -23.94 -19.92
N ASP A 134 13.32 -22.65 -20.21
CA ASP A 134 14.42 -22.05 -20.97
C ASP A 134 14.63 -20.60 -20.46
N ASP A 135 15.54 -19.83 -21.06
CA ASP A 135 15.87 -18.48 -20.60
C ASP A 135 14.68 -17.51 -20.64
N LEU A 136 13.68 -17.77 -21.47
CA LEU A 136 12.50 -16.91 -21.65
C LEU A 136 11.18 -17.65 -21.36
N THR A 137 11.23 -18.79 -20.67
CA THR A 137 10.02 -19.56 -20.32
C THR A 137 10.13 -20.10 -18.90
N VAL A 138 9.11 -19.85 -18.09
CA VAL A 138 8.98 -20.33 -16.71
C VAL A 138 7.64 -21.02 -16.52
N ASP A 139 7.66 -22.19 -15.90
CA ASP A 139 6.47 -22.89 -15.41
C ASP A 139 6.31 -22.63 -13.91
N PHE A 140 5.11 -22.26 -13.50
CA PHE A 140 4.71 -22.18 -12.10
C PHE A 140 3.92 -23.44 -11.75
N LYS A 141 4.38 -24.16 -10.74
CA LYS A 141 3.74 -25.37 -10.20
C LYS A 141 3.10 -25.02 -8.85
N LEU A 142 1.82 -24.80 -8.85
CA LEU A 142 1.06 -24.37 -7.68
C LEU A 142 0.82 -25.56 -6.73
N PRO A 143 0.78 -25.34 -5.42
CA PRO A 143 0.45 -26.40 -4.44
C PRO A 143 -1.01 -26.85 -4.56
N GLN A 144 -1.89 -25.97 -5.01
CA GLN A 144 -3.30 -26.20 -5.24
C GLN A 144 -3.83 -25.26 -6.33
N VAL A 145 -5.06 -25.46 -6.79
CA VAL A 145 -5.74 -24.51 -7.68
C VAL A 145 -5.76 -23.13 -7.03
N ASN A 146 -5.38 -22.11 -7.80
CA ASN A 146 -5.38 -20.72 -7.34
C ASN A 146 -6.11 -19.84 -8.35
N PRO A 147 -7.37 -19.47 -8.10
CA PRO A 147 -8.18 -18.67 -9.02
C PRO A 147 -7.62 -17.29 -9.30
N ILE A 148 -6.80 -16.75 -8.37
CA ILE A 148 -6.22 -15.41 -8.45
C ILE A 148 -4.71 -15.45 -8.68
N PHE A 149 -4.20 -16.52 -9.30
CA PHE A 149 -2.77 -16.69 -9.58
C PHE A 149 -2.12 -15.44 -10.19
N LEU A 150 -2.72 -14.85 -11.22
CA LEU A 150 -2.19 -13.66 -11.89
C LEU A 150 -2.23 -12.42 -10.99
N GLN A 151 -3.21 -12.32 -10.10
CA GLN A 151 -3.29 -11.23 -9.11
C GLN A 151 -2.12 -11.30 -8.11
N HIS A 152 -1.83 -12.51 -7.60
CA HIS A 152 -0.69 -12.73 -6.73
C HIS A 152 0.64 -12.49 -7.47
N LEU A 153 0.75 -12.95 -8.72
CA LEU A 153 1.96 -12.78 -9.53
C LEU A 153 2.28 -11.30 -9.78
N ALA A 154 1.26 -10.46 -9.93
CA ALA A 154 1.41 -9.02 -10.09
C ALA A 154 1.92 -8.31 -8.81
N THR A 155 1.97 -9.00 -7.66
CA THR A 155 2.51 -8.43 -6.42
C THR A 155 3.97 -8.79 -6.16
N ILE A 156 4.57 -9.65 -6.97
CA ILE A 156 5.96 -10.12 -6.77
C ILE A 156 6.90 -9.35 -7.70
N PRO A 157 7.63 -8.36 -7.19
CA PRO A 157 8.66 -7.66 -7.96
C PRO A 157 9.82 -8.59 -8.31
N ILE A 158 10.34 -8.46 -9.53
CA ILE A 158 11.48 -9.25 -9.99
C ILE A 158 12.79 -8.50 -9.68
N MET A 159 13.73 -9.22 -9.07
CA MET A 159 15.07 -8.75 -8.73
C MET A 159 16.13 -9.48 -9.53
N SER A 160 17.22 -8.81 -9.86
CA SER A 160 18.38 -9.45 -10.47
C SER A 160 19.07 -10.40 -9.47
N LYS A 161 19.14 -11.67 -9.81
CA LYS A 161 19.86 -12.70 -9.04
C LYS A 161 21.31 -12.31 -8.84
N ILE A 162 21.99 -11.98 -9.94
CA ILE A 162 23.43 -11.64 -9.96
C ILE A 162 23.69 -10.42 -9.07
N TRP A 163 22.86 -9.39 -9.17
CA TRP A 163 23.02 -8.19 -8.34
C TRP A 163 22.79 -8.47 -6.86
N CYS A 164 21.78 -9.28 -6.51
CA CYS A 164 21.53 -9.67 -5.13
C CYS A 164 22.66 -10.52 -4.54
N GLU A 165 23.22 -11.47 -5.31
CA GLU A 165 24.37 -12.28 -4.90
C GLU A 165 25.61 -11.40 -4.66
N LYS A 166 25.88 -10.45 -5.56
CA LYS A 166 27.01 -9.52 -5.46
C LYS A 166 26.93 -8.61 -4.22
N ASN A 167 25.72 -8.26 -3.77
CA ASN A 167 25.50 -7.29 -2.70
C ASN A 167 24.98 -7.91 -1.39
N ASP A 168 25.21 -9.21 -1.18
CA ASP A 168 24.77 -9.96 0.01
C ASP A 168 23.28 -9.76 0.35
N SER A 169 22.45 -9.77 -0.70
CA SER A 169 21.02 -9.49 -0.60
C SER A 169 20.14 -10.63 -1.14
N VAL A 170 20.66 -11.87 -1.09
CA VAL A 170 19.95 -13.08 -1.53
C VAL A 170 18.67 -13.32 -0.74
N LYS A 171 18.66 -12.98 0.55
CA LYS A 171 17.48 -13.01 1.40
C LYS A 171 16.89 -11.63 1.59
N PRO A 172 15.57 -11.50 1.75
CA PRO A 172 14.95 -10.25 2.15
C PRO A 172 15.55 -9.70 3.44
N LEU A 173 15.51 -8.39 3.59
CA LEU A 173 15.82 -7.71 4.83
C LEU A 173 14.88 -8.18 5.95
N ASN A 174 15.41 -8.56 7.09
CA ASN A 174 14.60 -8.83 8.27
C ASN A 174 14.17 -7.52 8.93
N PHE A 175 13.09 -6.96 8.44
CA PHE A 175 12.57 -5.67 8.92
C PHE A 175 12.14 -5.73 10.39
N LYS A 176 11.59 -6.86 10.86
CA LYS A 176 11.22 -7.08 12.27
C LYS A 176 12.42 -6.99 13.20
N GLY A 177 13.57 -7.46 12.74
CA GLY A 177 14.85 -7.40 13.45
C GLY A 177 15.57 -6.05 13.36
N LYS A 178 15.00 -5.07 12.61
CA LYS A 178 15.67 -3.80 12.27
C LYS A 178 17.02 -4.00 11.59
N GLU A 179 17.11 -5.04 10.77
CA GLU A 179 18.28 -5.30 9.96
C GLU A 179 18.43 -4.22 8.89
N GLU A 180 19.64 -3.83 8.57
CA GLU A 180 19.97 -3.00 7.42
C GLU A 180 20.81 -3.79 6.43
N LYS A 181 20.45 -3.73 5.15
CA LYS A 181 21.18 -4.36 4.04
C LYS A 181 21.43 -3.34 2.93
N TYR A 182 22.25 -3.73 1.97
CA TYR A 182 22.49 -2.90 0.80
C TYR A 182 21.20 -2.50 0.08
N THR A 183 20.23 -3.41 0.01
CA THR A 183 18.89 -3.17 -0.55
C THR A 183 18.02 -2.19 0.24
N SER A 184 18.40 -1.80 1.47
CA SER A 184 17.65 -0.77 2.21
C SER A 184 17.70 0.59 1.52
N LEU A 185 18.84 0.92 0.88
CA LEU A 185 19.14 2.22 0.28
C LEU A 185 19.44 2.16 -1.22
N HIS A 186 19.61 0.97 -1.80
CA HIS A 186 20.00 0.76 -3.19
C HIS A 186 19.00 -0.15 -3.90
N ALA A 187 18.86 0.04 -5.20
CA ALA A 187 17.93 -0.72 -6.02
C ALA A 187 18.50 -0.97 -7.42
N ASN A 188 18.17 -2.13 -8.01
CA ASN A 188 18.50 -2.49 -9.38
C ASN A 188 17.36 -3.32 -9.96
N GLY A 189 16.49 -2.70 -10.71
CA GLY A 189 15.34 -3.33 -11.35
C GLY A 189 15.34 -3.13 -12.86
N THR A 190 14.21 -3.47 -13.49
CA THR A 190 13.99 -3.30 -14.93
C THR A 190 13.14 -2.08 -15.26
N GLY A 191 12.67 -1.36 -14.24
CA GLY A 191 11.62 -0.35 -14.34
C GLY A 191 12.02 0.99 -14.95
N PRO A 192 11.01 1.89 -15.07
CA PRO A 192 11.14 3.17 -15.78
C PRO A 192 12.06 4.18 -15.12
N PHE A 193 12.29 4.10 -13.81
CA PHE A 193 13.14 5.05 -13.09
C PHE A 193 14.26 4.34 -12.33
N ILE A 194 15.41 5.00 -12.26
CA ILE A 194 16.62 4.56 -11.56
C ILE A 194 16.72 5.34 -10.26
N LEU A 195 16.87 4.64 -9.14
CA LEU A 195 17.18 5.26 -7.85
C LEU A 195 18.58 5.89 -7.90
N VAL A 196 18.66 7.21 -7.69
CA VAL A 196 19.92 7.97 -7.70
C VAL A 196 20.48 8.09 -6.28
N SER A 197 19.64 8.50 -5.34
CA SER A 197 20.03 8.65 -3.95
C SER A 197 18.82 8.52 -3.02
N ARG A 198 19.08 8.01 -1.83
CA ARG A 198 18.09 7.93 -0.77
C ARG A 198 18.72 8.33 0.57
N GLN A 199 18.10 9.31 1.20
CA GLN A 199 18.31 9.67 2.60
C GLN A 199 16.97 9.49 3.30
N PRO A 200 16.80 8.43 4.11
CA PRO A 200 15.54 8.13 4.79
C PRO A 200 15.02 9.34 5.58
N ASP A 201 13.71 9.59 5.50
CA ASP A 201 12.99 10.71 6.12
C ASP A 201 13.46 12.12 5.68
N VAL A 202 14.34 12.23 4.70
CA VAL A 202 14.87 13.50 4.19
C VAL A 202 14.52 13.70 2.71
N LYS A 203 15.07 12.84 1.84
CA LYS A 203 14.89 12.98 0.40
C LYS A 203 15.25 11.71 -0.36
N THR A 204 14.46 11.37 -1.36
CA THR A 204 14.79 10.30 -2.33
C THR A 204 14.71 10.87 -3.75
N THR A 205 15.74 10.60 -4.58
CA THR A 205 15.85 11.12 -5.94
C THR A 205 15.95 9.98 -6.93
N TYR A 206 15.18 10.10 -8.01
CA TYR A 206 15.18 9.16 -9.13
C TYR A 206 15.40 9.90 -10.43
N LYS A 207 15.97 9.21 -11.40
CA LYS A 207 16.08 9.69 -12.79
C LYS A 207 15.41 8.72 -13.74
N ARG A 208 14.95 9.24 -14.87
CA ARG A 208 14.43 8.43 -15.97
C ARG A 208 15.44 7.37 -16.40
N ASN A 209 14.98 6.14 -16.61
CA ASN A 209 15.78 5.07 -17.21
C ASN A 209 15.77 5.22 -18.74
N PRO A 210 16.88 5.65 -19.37
CA PRO A 210 16.92 5.85 -20.82
C PRO A 210 16.85 4.53 -21.60
N ASN A 211 17.15 3.41 -20.94
CA ASN A 211 17.17 2.06 -21.51
C ASN A 211 15.95 1.22 -21.12
N TRP A 212 14.90 1.87 -20.59
CA TRP A 212 13.68 1.13 -20.27
C TRP A 212 13.07 0.53 -21.53
N TRP A 213 12.74 -0.74 -21.46
CA TRP A 213 12.23 -1.53 -22.59
C TRP A 213 10.86 -1.07 -23.13
N ASN A 214 10.07 -0.35 -22.32
CA ASN A 214 8.75 0.15 -22.69
C ASN A 214 8.78 1.65 -23.01
N LYS A 215 7.63 2.22 -23.36
CA LYS A 215 7.48 3.63 -23.71
C LYS A 215 6.93 4.43 -22.54
N PHE A 216 7.52 5.60 -22.31
CA PHE A 216 6.94 6.61 -21.44
C PHE A 216 5.74 7.28 -22.13
N GLU A 217 4.61 7.34 -21.46
CA GLU A 217 3.48 8.18 -21.87
C GLU A 217 3.70 9.64 -21.39
N GLY A 218 4.39 9.81 -20.27
CA GLY A 218 4.76 11.09 -19.71
C GLY A 218 6.13 11.61 -20.15
N ASN A 219 6.51 12.76 -19.61
CA ASN A 219 7.73 13.46 -20.02
C ASN A 219 8.77 13.66 -18.89
N LEU A 220 8.56 13.07 -17.71
CA LEU A 220 9.48 13.23 -16.58
C LEU A 220 10.89 12.74 -16.90
N GLN A 221 11.89 13.51 -16.44
CA GLN A 221 13.31 13.16 -16.49
C GLN A 221 13.85 12.85 -15.10
N GLU A 222 13.30 13.49 -14.10
CA GLU A 222 13.70 13.35 -12.69
C GLU A 222 12.48 13.35 -11.79
N VAL A 223 12.57 12.64 -10.68
CA VAL A 223 11.57 12.66 -9.60
C VAL A 223 12.28 12.86 -8.27
N VAL A 224 11.85 13.86 -7.53
CA VAL A 224 12.34 14.17 -6.19
C VAL A 224 11.20 14.01 -5.20
N TYR A 225 11.36 13.08 -4.29
CA TYR A 225 10.44 12.85 -3.18
C TYR A 225 10.99 13.45 -1.89
N THR A 226 10.15 14.20 -1.18
CA THR A 226 10.47 14.77 0.15
C THR A 226 9.32 14.48 1.11
N PRO A 227 9.52 13.70 2.18
CA PRO A 227 8.49 13.51 3.19
C PRO A 227 8.25 14.82 3.95
N ILE A 228 7.00 15.29 3.99
CA ILE A 228 6.61 16.50 4.75
C ILE A 228 5.47 16.11 5.68
N LYS A 229 5.79 15.83 6.94
CA LYS A 229 4.85 15.32 7.94
C LYS A 229 3.71 16.30 8.22
N SER A 230 4.02 17.59 8.37
CA SER A 230 3.05 18.62 8.71
C SER A 230 2.14 18.94 7.51
N ASP A 231 0.84 18.73 7.65
CA ASP A 231 -0.14 19.03 6.61
C ASP A 231 -0.14 20.50 6.17
N PRO A 232 -0.14 21.49 7.10
CA PRO A 232 -0.06 22.89 6.71
C PRO A 232 1.22 23.22 5.94
N THR A 233 2.36 22.65 6.33
CA THR A 233 3.65 22.86 5.65
C THR A 233 3.63 22.23 4.24
N ARG A 234 3.08 21.02 4.11
CA ARG A 234 2.96 20.32 2.83
C ARG A 234 2.04 21.08 1.85
N SER A 235 0.91 21.58 2.34
CA SER A 235 0.00 22.41 1.56
C SER A 235 0.64 23.74 1.16
N ALA A 236 1.39 24.40 2.05
CA ALA A 236 2.12 25.63 1.76
C ALA A 236 3.21 25.42 0.69
N ALA A 237 3.97 24.33 0.76
CA ALA A 237 5.00 23.96 -0.23
C ALA A 237 4.40 23.75 -1.63
N LEU A 238 3.19 23.17 -1.75
CA LEU A 238 2.48 23.06 -3.02
C LEU A 238 2.02 24.43 -3.55
N ILE A 239 1.48 25.27 -2.69
CA ILE A 239 0.98 26.60 -3.06
C ILE A 239 2.12 27.49 -3.51
N SER A 240 3.27 27.47 -2.83
CA SER A 240 4.46 28.26 -3.20
C SER A 240 5.15 27.75 -4.47
N GLY A 241 4.92 26.49 -4.85
CA GLY A 241 5.61 25.84 -5.97
C GLY A 241 6.97 25.23 -5.58
N GLU A 242 7.26 25.06 -4.31
CA GLU A 242 8.39 24.27 -3.82
C GLU A 242 8.25 22.80 -4.21
N ILE A 243 7.01 22.27 -4.14
CA ILE A 243 6.65 20.97 -4.68
C ILE A 243 5.53 21.09 -5.73
N ASP A 244 5.42 20.09 -6.58
CA ASP A 244 4.50 20.06 -7.73
C ASP A 244 3.27 19.18 -7.49
N PHE A 245 3.36 18.24 -6.53
CA PHE A 245 2.31 17.27 -6.25
C PHE A 245 2.32 16.87 -4.77
N VAL A 246 1.11 16.72 -4.21
CA VAL A 246 0.86 16.18 -2.87
C VAL A 246 -0.03 14.96 -3.00
N LEU A 247 0.46 13.83 -2.51
CA LEU A 247 -0.36 12.66 -2.27
C LEU A 247 -1.05 12.82 -0.91
N ASP A 248 -2.34 12.54 -0.86
CA ASP A 248 -3.15 12.52 0.36
C ASP A 248 -3.11 13.86 1.15
N PRO A 249 -3.51 15.01 0.53
CA PRO A 249 -3.65 16.24 1.29
C PRO A 249 -4.73 16.09 2.37
N ALA A 250 -4.52 16.74 3.50
CA ALA A 250 -5.46 16.66 4.61
C ALA A 250 -6.85 17.20 4.22
N PRO A 251 -7.96 16.55 4.63
CA PRO A 251 -9.31 16.94 4.25
C PRO A 251 -9.66 18.40 4.56
N GLN A 252 -9.14 18.93 5.65
CA GLN A 252 -9.32 20.33 6.05
C GLN A 252 -8.67 21.33 5.07
N ASP A 253 -7.65 20.92 4.32
CA ASP A 253 -6.96 21.77 3.34
C ASP A 253 -7.59 21.71 1.94
N VAL A 254 -8.37 20.68 1.62
CA VAL A 254 -8.91 20.44 0.27
C VAL A 254 -9.68 21.63 -0.28
N ALA A 255 -10.57 22.23 0.51
CA ALA A 255 -11.35 23.39 0.08
C ALA A 255 -10.45 24.59 -0.27
N ARG A 256 -9.42 24.85 0.54
CA ARG A 256 -8.43 25.91 0.29
C ARG A 256 -7.62 25.63 -0.96
N LEU A 257 -7.15 24.41 -1.14
CA LEU A 257 -6.37 24.01 -2.31
C LEU A 257 -7.18 24.13 -3.61
N ARG A 258 -8.48 23.77 -3.60
CA ARG A 258 -9.39 23.96 -4.76
C ARG A 258 -9.56 25.41 -5.18
N SER A 259 -9.55 26.35 -4.22
CA SER A 259 -9.69 27.79 -4.48
C SER A 259 -8.36 28.49 -4.77
N THR A 260 -7.22 27.80 -4.65
CA THR A 260 -5.90 28.40 -4.85
C THR A 260 -5.53 28.46 -6.34
N PRO A 261 -5.16 29.64 -6.87
CA PRO A 261 -4.69 29.75 -8.26
C PRO A 261 -3.49 28.83 -8.54
N ASN A 262 -3.44 28.28 -9.75
CA ASN A 262 -2.39 27.37 -10.22
C ASN A 262 -2.24 26.06 -9.42
N VAL A 263 -3.22 25.71 -8.62
CA VAL A 263 -3.36 24.42 -7.96
C VAL A 263 -4.67 23.77 -8.42
N LYS A 264 -4.66 22.45 -8.55
CA LYS A 264 -5.88 21.65 -8.78
C LYS A 264 -5.93 20.49 -7.81
N VAL A 265 -7.15 20.11 -7.42
CA VAL A 265 -7.42 18.89 -6.66
C VAL A 265 -8.04 17.87 -7.59
N ILE A 266 -7.52 16.66 -7.56
CA ILE A 266 -7.97 15.52 -8.34
C ILE A 266 -8.58 14.54 -7.34
N ASP A 267 -9.87 14.30 -7.44
CA ASP A 267 -10.60 13.42 -6.52
C ASP A 267 -10.67 12.01 -7.05
N GLY A 268 -10.54 11.06 -6.14
CA GLY A 268 -10.70 9.65 -6.45
C GLY A 268 -10.96 8.79 -5.21
N PRO A 269 -11.71 7.70 -5.35
CA PRO A 269 -11.84 6.71 -4.29
C PRO A 269 -10.52 5.95 -4.11
N GLU A 270 -10.18 5.60 -2.87
CA GLU A 270 -9.11 4.65 -2.57
C GLU A 270 -9.69 3.28 -2.24
N ASN A 271 -9.02 2.25 -2.71
CA ASN A 271 -9.30 0.84 -2.44
C ASN A 271 -8.76 0.46 -1.05
N ARG A 272 -9.24 1.16 0.00
CA ARG A 272 -8.78 1.00 1.39
C ARG A 272 -9.90 1.20 2.38
N VAL A 273 -9.96 0.32 3.37
CA VAL A 273 -10.81 0.48 4.57
C VAL A 273 -9.94 0.71 5.78
N LEU A 274 -10.26 1.74 6.57
CA LEU A 274 -9.72 1.92 7.91
C LEU A 274 -10.61 1.18 8.92
N PHE A 275 -9.96 0.52 9.87
CA PHE A 275 -10.64 -0.26 10.91
C PHE A 275 -9.81 -0.33 12.19
N ILE A 276 -10.48 -0.68 13.29
CA ILE A 276 -9.83 -0.98 14.56
C ILE A 276 -9.69 -2.48 14.71
N GLY A 277 -8.47 -2.94 14.93
CA GLY A 277 -8.18 -4.31 15.35
C GLY A 277 -8.04 -4.41 16.86
N MET A 278 -8.29 -5.60 17.39
CA MET A 278 -8.38 -5.87 18.82
C MET A 278 -7.73 -7.21 19.15
N ASP A 279 -6.90 -7.27 20.19
CA ASP A 279 -6.35 -8.54 20.68
C ASP A 279 -7.46 -9.40 21.30
N GLN A 280 -7.75 -10.53 20.66
CA GLN A 280 -8.78 -11.46 21.08
C GLN A 280 -8.20 -12.82 21.54
N SER A 281 -6.88 -12.92 21.66
CA SER A 281 -6.18 -14.18 21.93
C SER A 281 -5.69 -14.30 23.37
N ARG A 282 -5.02 -13.28 23.90
CA ARG A 282 -4.39 -13.32 25.23
C ARG A 282 -5.43 -13.52 26.33
N ASP A 283 -5.05 -14.22 27.36
CA ASP A 283 -5.91 -14.39 28.55
C ASP A 283 -5.97 -13.12 29.39
N GLU A 284 -4.86 -12.40 29.50
CA GLU A 284 -4.81 -11.03 30.05
C GLU A 284 -4.44 -10.04 28.95
N LEU A 285 -5.27 -8.99 28.80
CA LEU A 285 -5.06 -7.96 27.79
C LEU A 285 -3.89 -7.07 28.18
N LEU A 286 -2.94 -6.88 27.27
CA LEU A 286 -1.84 -5.93 27.43
C LEU A 286 -2.38 -4.50 27.65
N TYR A 287 -1.63 -3.69 28.35
CA TYR A 287 -1.92 -2.25 28.53
C TYR A 287 -3.37 -1.95 28.93
N SER A 288 -3.98 -2.84 29.75
CA SER A 288 -5.32 -2.70 30.28
C SER A 288 -5.31 -2.60 31.80
N SER A 289 -6.32 -1.91 32.36
CA SER A 289 -6.57 -1.90 33.81
C SER A 289 -7.20 -3.21 34.31
N VAL A 290 -7.76 -4.03 33.42
CA VAL A 290 -8.33 -5.33 33.78
C VAL A 290 -7.23 -6.36 33.89
N LYS A 291 -7.09 -6.98 35.07
CA LYS A 291 -6.08 -8.01 35.34
C LYS A 291 -6.66 -9.41 35.28
N GLY A 292 -5.86 -10.36 34.80
CA GLY A 292 -6.22 -11.77 34.67
C GLY A 292 -7.31 -12.06 33.63
N LYS A 293 -7.74 -11.07 32.83
CA LYS A 293 -8.78 -11.21 31.81
C LYS A 293 -8.52 -10.33 30.60
N ASN A 294 -9.12 -10.73 29.49
CA ASN A 294 -9.17 -9.95 28.27
C ASN A 294 -10.62 -9.58 27.93
N PRO A 295 -11.06 -8.33 28.19
CA PRO A 295 -12.42 -7.89 27.86
C PRO A 295 -12.75 -8.00 26.37
N LEU A 296 -11.75 -7.89 25.49
CA LEU A 296 -11.93 -7.92 24.04
C LEU A 296 -12.21 -9.33 23.49
N LYS A 297 -12.07 -10.40 24.31
CA LYS A 297 -12.54 -11.76 23.95
C LYS A 297 -14.07 -11.85 23.94
N ASP A 298 -14.76 -11.01 24.70
CA ASP A 298 -16.22 -11.01 24.74
C ASP A 298 -16.80 -10.21 23.57
N VAL A 299 -17.59 -10.88 22.72
CA VAL A 299 -18.23 -10.26 21.56
C VAL A 299 -19.18 -9.11 21.95
N ARG A 300 -19.77 -9.15 23.16
CA ARG A 300 -20.65 -8.07 23.66
C ARG A 300 -19.85 -6.79 23.87
N VAL A 301 -18.63 -6.89 24.41
CA VAL A 301 -17.73 -5.75 24.58
C VAL A 301 -17.36 -5.18 23.20
N ARG A 302 -16.97 -6.02 22.23
CA ARG A 302 -16.64 -5.57 20.89
C ARG A 302 -17.82 -4.90 20.18
N LYS A 303 -19.03 -5.46 20.32
CA LYS A 303 -20.28 -4.85 19.80
C LYS A 303 -20.56 -3.50 20.46
N ALA A 304 -20.39 -3.39 21.77
CA ALA A 304 -20.58 -2.13 22.51
C ALA A 304 -19.62 -1.06 22.00
N LEU A 305 -18.32 -1.38 21.87
CA LEU A 305 -17.34 -0.45 21.30
C LEU A 305 -17.72 -0.04 19.88
N TYR A 306 -18.19 -0.97 19.04
CA TYR A 306 -18.62 -0.66 17.68
C TYR A 306 -19.83 0.28 17.66
N GLN A 307 -20.91 -0.05 18.41
CA GLN A 307 -22.13 0.74 18.44
C GLN A 307 -21.95 2.13 19.08
N ALA A 308 -20.89 2.33 19.88
CA ALA A 308 -20.55 3.64 20.44
C ALA A 308 -19.79 4.55 19.45
N VAL A 309 -19.42 4.07 18.26
CA VAL A 309 -18.76 4.88 17.23
C VAL A 309 -19.80 5.62 16.40
N ASP A 310 -19.93 6.94 16.63
CA ASP A 310 -20.68 7.84 15.74
C ASP A 310 -19.86 8.11 14.48
N ILE A 311 -20.03 7.25 13.50
CA ILE A 311 -19.29 7.33 12.24
C ILE A 311 -19.69 8.57 11.41
N GLN A 312 -20.89 9.12 11.59
CA GLN A 312 -21.31 10.32 10.88
C GLN A 312 -20.53 11.55 11.39
N THR A 313 -20.25 11.61 12.68
CA THR A 313 -19.37 12.64 13.26
C THR A 313 -17.95 12.51 12.69
N ILE A 314 -17.38 11.31 12.58
CA ILE A 314 -16.07 11.10 11.92
C ILE A 314 -16.14 11.59 10.47
N LYS A 315 -17.13 11.14 9.69
CA LYS A 315 -17.29 11.52 8.29
C LYS A 315 -17.37 13.04 8.11
N THR A 316 -18.31 13.70 8.79
CA THR A 316 -18.64 15.11 8.51
C THR A 316 -17.70 16.10 9.20
N ARG A 317 -17.31 15.84 10.46
CA ARG A 317 -16.52 16.79 11.25
C ARG A 317 -15.03 16.61 11.07
N LEU A 318 -14.56 15.35 11.09
CA LEU A 318 -13.14 15.06 10.98
C LEU A 318 -12.70 14.93 9.51
N MET A 319 -13.40 14.09 8.73
CA MET A 319 -13.02 13.79 7.35
C MET A 319 -13.59 14.76 6.32
N ARG A 320 -14.37 15.77 6.73
CA ARG A 320 -14.96 16.79 5.83
C ARG A 320 -15.64 16.17 4.60
N ASP A 321 -16.43 15.12 4.85
CA ASP A 321 -17.11 14.28 3.85
C ASP A 321 -16.18 13.45 2.93
N GLN A 322 -14.87 13.45 3.17
CA GLN A 322 -13.87 12.64 2.45
C GLN A 322 -13.79 11.20 3.03
N ALA A 323 -14.92 10.59 3.33
CA ALA A 323 -15.02 9.24 3.88
C ALA A 323 -16.35 8.58 3.52
N PHE A 324 -16.31 7.29 3.21
CA PHE A 324 -17.50 6.46 2.98
C PHE A 324 -17.61 5.42 4.09
N PRO A 325 -18.50 5.60 5.09
CA PRO A 325 -18.71 4.63 6.15
C PRO A 325 -18.99 3.23 5.59
N THR A 326 -18.36 2.22 6.16
CA THR A 326 -18.57 0.82 5.77
C THR A 326 -18.62 -0.11 6.98
N GLY A 327 -19.36 -1.21 6.89
CA GLY A 327 -19.43 -2.27 7.90
C GLY A 327 -18.54 -3.47 7.60
N ALA A 328 -17.84 -3.49 6.48
CA ALA A 328 -16.90 -4.55 6.13
C ALA A 328 -15.46 -4.02 6.12
N VAL A 329 -14.49 -4.83 6.54
CA VAL A 329 -13.06 -4.50 6.42
C VAL A 329 -12.59 -4.63 4.98
N MET A 330 -13.36 -5.27 4.14
CA MET A 330 -13.08 -5.45 2.74
C MET A 330 -13.42 -4.18 1.95
N PRO A 331 -12.50 -3.59 1.17
CA PRO A 331 -12.82 -2.44 0.34
C PRO A 331 -13.78 -2.84 -0.79
N SER A 332 -14.68 -1.93 -1.17
CA SER A 332 -15.65 -2.15 -2.25
C SER A 332 -15.57 -1.01 -3.28
N PRO A 333 -15.78 -1.27 -4.57
CA PRO A 333 -15.99 -2.60 -5.14
C PRO A 333 -14.66 -3.36 -5.29
N LEU A 334 -14.58 -4.55 -4.71
CA LEU A 334 -13.50 -5.49 -4.97
C LEU A 334 -13.97 -6.46 -6.05
N GLY A 335 -13.53 -6.25 -7.28
CA GLY A 335 -13.97 -7.08 -8.38
C GLY A 335 -15.50 -7.18 -8.42
N ASP A 336 -16.02 -8.40 -8.31
CA ASP A 336 -17.46 -8.67 -8.33
C ASP A 336 -18.11 -8.63 -6.93
N PHE A 337 -17.32 -8.44 -5.84
CA PHE A 337 -17.86 -8.37 -4.49
C PHE A 337 -18.50 -7.01 -4.23
N ASN A 338 -19.81 -6.96 -4.29
CA ASN A 338 -20.61 -5.76 -4.00
C ASN A 338 -21.89 -6.17 -3.28
N ASP A 339 -21.80 -6.41 -1.95
CA ASP A 339 -22.93 -6.80 -1.13
C ASP A 339 -23.25 -5.71 -0.10
N LYS A 340 -24.29 -4.92 -0.41
CA LYS A 340 -24.71 -3.79 0.46
C LYS A 340 -25.17 -4.23 1.84
N ALA A 341 -25.68 -5.45 2.00
CA ALA A 341 -26.11 -5.95 3.30
C ALA A 341 -24.90 -6.26 4.20
N LEU A 342 -23.85 -6.86 3.61
CA LEU A 342 -22.59 -7.14 4.31
C LEU A 342 -21.76 -5.87 4.57
N GLU A 343 -21.95 -4.82 3.79
CA GLU A 343 -21.33 -3.51 4.00
C GLU A 343 -22.09 -2.63 5.01
N ALA A 344 -23.30 -3.03 5.42
CA ALA A 344 -24.06 -2.26 6.39
C ALA A 344 -23.36 -2.27 7.76
N ARG A 345 -23.19 -1.09 8.33
CA ARG A 345 -22.65 -0.91 9.69
C ARG A 345 -23.70 -1.27 10.74
N LEU A 346 -23.22 -1.76 11.91
CA LEU A 346 -24.06 -1.71 13.10
C LEU A 346 -24.48 -0.25 13.35
N PRO A 347 -25.75 0.00 13.68
CA PRO A 347 -26.22 1.35 13.95
C PRO A 347 -25.53 1.94 15.19
N TYR A 348 -25.30 3.24 15.17
CA TYR A 348 -24.90 3.95 16.38
C TYR A 348 -26.00 3.85 17.43
N ASP A 349 -25.69 3.24 18.57
CA ASP A 349 -26.61 3.05 19.69
C ASP A 349 -25.84 3.05 21.01
N LEU A 350 -25.72 4.23 21.61
CA LEU A 350 -24.98 4.39 22.86
C LEU A 350 -25.63 3.69 24.05
N GLU A 351 -26.95 3.69 24.13
CA GLU A 351 -27.66 3.07 25.27
C GLU A 351 -27.62 1.55 25.16
N GLY A 352 -27.80 1.00 23.97
CA GLY A 352 -27.55 -0.41 23.70
C GLY A 352 -26.11 -0.82 24.00
N ALA A 353 -25.14 0.01 23.65
CA ALA A 353 -23.73 -0.22 23.95
C ALA A 353 -23.46 -0.27 25.48
N LYS A 354 -24.03 0.66 26.25
CA LYS A 354 -23.92 0.64 27.73
C LYS A 354 -24.53 -0.63 28.34
N LYS A 355 -25.68 -1.08 27.82
CA LYS A 355 -26.33 -2.32 28.24
C LYS A 355 -25.42 -3.53 27.97
N LEU A 356 -24.84 -3.63 26.76
CA LEU A 356 -23.91 -4.70 26.43
C LEU A 356 -22.65 -4.69 27.30
N MET A 357 -22.12 -3.53 27.66
CA MET A 357 -20.99 -3.41 28.60
C MET A 357 -21.37 -3.93 29.99
N ALA A 358 -22.56 -3.60 30.48
CA ALA A 358 -23.07 -4.09 31.77
C ALA A 358 -23.28 -5.61 31.75
N GLU A 359 -23.90 -6.16 30.73
CA GLU A 359 -24.12 -7.60 30.53
C GLU A 359 -22.81 -8.38 30.42
N ALA A 360 -21.76 -7.76 29.88
CA ALA A 360 -20.42 -8.34 29.82
C ALA A 360 -19.62 -8.21 31.14
N GLY A 361 -20.20 -7.54 32.17
CA GLY A 361 -19.58 -7.36 33.48
C GLY A 361 -18.68 -6.12 33.59
N TYR A 362 -18.78 -5.17 32.65
CA TYR A 362 -17.98 -3.94 32.64
C TYR A 362 -18.85 -2.66 32.67
N PRO A 363 -19.82 -2.50 33.59
CA PRO A 363 -20.69 -1.31 33.62
C PRO A 363 -19.91 -0.01 33.94
N GLN A 364 -18.74 -0.12 34.58
CA GLN A 364 -17.86 1.00 34.91
C GLN A 364 -16.75 1.16 33.86
N GLY A 365 -16.81 0.44 32.72
CA GLY A 365 -15.79 0.44 31.71
C GLY A 365 -14.43 -0.09 32.20
N PHE A 366 -13.40 0.26 31.50
CA PHE A 366 -12.00 -0.09 31.82
C PHE A 366 -11.04 0.84 31.07
N GLU A 367 -9.75 0.79 31.47
CA GLU A 367 -8.69 1.48 30.72
C GLU A 367 -7.99 0.50 29.77
N VAL A 368 -7.70 0.93 28.55
CA VAL A 368 -6.98 0.18 27.53
C VAL A 368 -6.22 1.12 26.60
N SER A 369 -5.11 0.66 25.98
CA SER A 369 -4.39 1.44 24.99
C SER A 369 -4.77 1.05 23.56
N ILE A 370 -4.68 2.04 22.66
CA ILE A 370 -4.69 1.85 21.22
C ILE A 370 -3.40 2.39 20.61
N ASP A 371 -2.76 1.58 19.76
CA ASP A 371 -1.62 2.03 18.96
C ASP A 371 -2.12 2.60 17.63
N CYS A 372 -1.66 3.80 17.30
CA CYS A 372 -2.08 4.52 16.11
C CYS A 372 -0.87 5.05 15.35
N PRO A 373 -0.83 4.92 14.02
CA PRO A 373 0.14 5.69 13.26
C PRO A 373 -0.22 7.18 13.31
N ASN A 374 0.72 8.06 12.99
CA ASN A 374 0.48 9.51 12.87
C ASN A 374 1.13 10.10 11.61
N ASN A 375 1.43 9.25 10.64
CA ASN A 375 1.97 9.63 9.33
C ASN A 375 1.71 8.54 8.28
N ARG A 376 0.58 7.83 8.38
CA ARG A 376 0.24 6.71 7.48
C ARG A 376 -1.09 6.89 6.75
N TYR A 377 -2.14 7.28 7.46
CA TYR A 377 -3.48 7.47 6.92
C TYR A 377 -3.92 8.90 7.10
N VAL A 378 -4.92 9.31 6.34
CA VAL A 378 -5.48 10.66 6.48
C VAL A 378 -6.13 10.80 7.86
N ASN A 379 -5.68 11.77 8.66
CA ASN A 379 -6.16 12.06 10.02
C ASN A 379 -6.09 10.86 10.98
N ASP A 380 -5.07 10.02 10.86
CA ASP A 380 -4.96 8.76 11.63
C ASP A 380 -4.92 8.98 13.14
N GLU A 381 -4.10 9.90 13.64
CA GLU A 381 -4.06 10.24 15.07
C GLU A 381 -5.37 10.87 15.55
N GLU A 382 -5.95 11.79 14.78
CA GLU A 382 -7.21 12.47 15.11
C GLU A 382 -8.40 11.49 15.13
N ILE A 383 -8.40 10.46 14.28
CA ILE A 383 -9.39 9.38 14.34
C ILE A 383 -9.30 8.68 15.70
N CYS A 384 -8.09 8.31 16.15
CA CYS A 384 -7.90 7.65 17.43
C CYS A 384 -8.31 8.53 18.63
N GLN A 385 -7.99 9.82 18.60
CA GLN A 385 -8.42 10.79 19.64
C GLN A 385 -9.95 10.96 19.66
N THR A 386 -10.58 10.93 18.48
CA THR A 386 -12.03 10.99 18.35
C THR A 386 -12.69 9.74 18.95
N LEU A 387 -12.13 8.54 18.68
CA LEU A 387 -12.60 7.29 19.27
C LEU A 387 -12.44 7.30 20.80
N ALA A 388 -11.34 7.84 21.33
CA ALA A 388 -11.16 7.99 22.78
C ALA A 388 -12.28 8.83 23.40
N SER A 389 -12.65 9.92 22.76
CA SER A 389 -13.76 10.78 23.21
C SER A 389 -15.13 10.06 23.13
N MET A 390 -15.35 9.24 22.10
CA MET A 390 -16.60 8.49 21.94
C MET A 390 -16.72 7.35 22.97
N TRP A 391 -15.66 6.57 23.19
CA TRP A 391 -15.68 5.46 24.13
C TRP A 391 -15.63 5.88 25.60
N ALA A 392 -15.19 7.10 25.91
CA ALA A 392 -15.32 7.68 27.25
C ALA A 392 -16.79 7.70 27.73
N ARG A 393 -17.77 7.76 26.81
CA ARG A 393 -19.21 7.69 27.12
C ARG A 393 -19.67 6.31 27.58
N LEU A 394 -18.83 5.25 27.37
CA LEU A 394 -18.96 3.91 27.92
C LEU A 394 -18.10 3.71 29.19
N ASN A 395 -17.54 4.79 29.75
CA ASN A 395 -16.52 4.74 30.80
C ASN A 395 -15.24 3.97 30.37
N VAL A 396 -15.02 3.74 29.07
CA VAL A 396 -13.78 3.16 28.54
C VAL A 396 -12.76 4.26 28.32
N LYS A 397 -11.69 4.26 29.11
CA LYS A 397 -10.59 5.20 29.01
C LYS A 397 -9.57 4.69 28.01
N LEU A 398 -9.66 5.17 26.78
CA LEU A 398 -8.72 4.81 25.71
C LEU A 398 -7.47 5.67 25.79
N ARG A 399 -6.31 5.07 26.02
CA ARG A 399 -5.01 5.74 25.93
C ARG A 399 -4.49 5.64 24.49
N VAL A 400 -4.45 6.77 23.81
CA VAL A 400 -3.94 6.85 22.44
C VAL A 400 -2.41 6.92 22.46
N ASN A 401 -1.77 5.93 21.87
CA ASN A 401 -0.33 5.86 21.67
C ASN A 401 -0.02 6.11 20.20
N ALA A 402 0.10 7.40 19.83
CA ALA A 402 0.37 7.81 18.45
C ALA A 402 1.87 7.79 18.16
N MET A 403 2.27 7.21 17.01
CA MET A 403 3.66 7.07 16.63
C MET A 403 3.86 7.04 15.12
N PRO A 404 5.06 7.41 14.60
CA PRO A 404 5.39 7.26 13.19
C PRO A 404 5.28 5.78 12.72
N ARG A 405 4.92 5.58 11.43
CA ARG A 405 4.78 4.24 10.82
C ARG A 405 5.99 3.33 11.03
N VAL A 406 7.20 3.89 11.02
CA VAL A 406 8.46 3.15 11.22
C VAL A 406 8.59 2.52 12.61
N GLN A 407 7.85 3.01 13.60
CA GLN A 407 7.74 2.45 14.93
C GLN A 407 6.47 1.59 15.06
N PHE A 408 5.39 2.02 14.43
CA PHE A 408 4.07 1.39 14.51
C PHE A 408 4.08 -0.04 13.96
N PHE A 409 4.52 -0.24 12.71
CA PHE A 409 4.49 -1.58 12.10
C PHE A 409 5.39 -2.59 12.82
N PRO A 410 6.65 -2.30 13.20
CA PRO A 410 7.46 -3.23 14.00
C PRO A 410 6.85 -3.57 15.36
N LYS A 411 6.08 -2.66 15.97
CA LYS A 411 5.36 -2.93 17.23
C LYS A 411 4.22 -3.92 16.99
N LEU A 412 3.42 -3.73 15.94
CA LEU A 412 2.35 -4.66 15.55
C LEU A 412 2.91 -6.04 15.17
N GLU A 413 4.00 -6.09 14.42
CA GLU A 413 4.66 -7.34 14.03
C GLU A 413 5.14 -8.17 15.23
N LYS A 414 5.49 -7.52 16.33
CA LYS A 414 5.81 -8.17 17.61
C LYS A 414 4.56 -8.55 18.39
N LEU A 415 3.38 -8.27 17.87
CA LEU A 415 2.09 -8.45 18.55
C LEU A 415 2.02 -7.69 19.89
N ASP A 416 2.79 -6.62 20.04
CA ASP A 416 2.88 -5.80 21.25
C ASP A 416 1.82 -4.68 21.23
N THR A 417 0.54 -5.08 21.20
CA THR A 417 -0.59 -4.16 21.10
C THR A 417 -1.83 -4.74 21.78
N SER A 418 -2.72 -3.87 22.26
CA SER A 418 -4.07 -4.26 22.74
C SER A 418 -5.13 -3.98 21.68
N MET A 419 -5.08 -2.78 21.14
CA MET A 419 -5.91 -2.32 20.02
C MET A 419 -5.03 -1.52 19.06
N TYR A 420 -5.44 -1.46 17.80
CA TYR A 420 -4.68 -0.74 16.78
C TYR A 420 -5.59 -0.18 15.68
N LEU A 421 -5.21 0.97 15.12
CA LEU A 421 -5.81 1.50 13.89
C LEU A 421 -5.03 0.96 12.69
N LEU A 422 -5.70 0.26 11.78
CA LEU A 422 -5.10 -0.22 10.54
C LEU A 422 -5.97 0.16 9.34
N GLY A 423 -5.32 0.40 8.21
CA GLY A 423 -5.98 0.56 6.92
C GLY A 423 -5.52 -0.55 5.97
N TRP A 424 -6.45 -1.26 5.36
CA TRP A 424 -6.17 -2.34 4.44
C TRP A 424 -6.80 -2.11 3.08
N GLY A 425 -6.03 -2.34 2.04
CA GLY A 425 -6.41 -2.16 0.65
C GLY A 425 -5.18 -2.14 -0.25
N GLY A 426 -5.34 -1.92 -1.52
CA GLY A 426 -4.24 -1.87 -2.47
C GLY A 426 -4.67 -2.10 -3.91
N SER A 427 -3.74 -2.51 -4.75
CA SER A 427 -3.96 -2.71 -6.18
C SER A 427 -4.68 -4.00 -6.53
N ILE A 428 -4.74 -4.99 -5.62
CA ILE A 428 -5.49 -6.21 -5.88
C ILE A 428 -6.96 -5.96 -5.62
N THR A 429 -7.79 -6.28 -6.59
CA THR A 429 -9.24 -6.10 -6.58
C THR A 429 -9.99 -7.40 -6.27
N ASP A 430 -9.38 -8.30 -5.52
CA ASP A 430 -9.96 -9.59 -5.13
C ASP A 430 -10.09 -9.71 -3.61
N ALA A 431 -11.13 -10.38 -3.15
CA ALA A 431 -11.42 -10.59 -1.74
C ALA A 431 -10.31 -11.33 -0.98
N GLU A 432 -9.60 -12.23 -1.66
CA GLU A 432 -8.51 -13.04 -1.10
C GLU A 432 -7.45 -12.18 -0.43
N THR A 433 -7.19 -10.96 -0.94
CA THR A 433 -6.24 -10.02 -0.36
C THR A 433 -6.59 -9.53 1.04
N THR A 434 -7.84 -9.67 1.43
CA THR A 434 -8.31 -9.38 2.79
C THR A 434 -8.53 -10.67 3.58
N LEU A 435 -9.12 -11.67 2.94
CA LEU A 435 -9.47 -12.93 3.60
C LEU A 435 -8.24 -13.64 4.14
N SER A 436 -7.25 -13.91 3.30
CA SER A 436 -6.04 -14.63 3.72
C SER A 436 -5.19 -13.87 4.75
N PRO A 437 -4.80 -12.59 4.53
CA PRO A 437 -3.89 -11.94 5.47
C PRO A 437 -4.56 -11.37 6.72
N ILE A 438 -5.85 -10.99 6.66
CA ILE A 438 -6.54 -10.28 7.76
C ILE A 438 -7.52 -11.20 8.50
N TYR A 439 -8.35 -11.96 7.77
CA TYR A 439 -9.45 -12.73 8.40
C TYR A 439 -8.98 -14.09 8.92
N HIS A 440 -8.04 -14.73 8.21
CA HIS A 440 -7.55 -16.05 8.61
C HIS A 440 -6.74 -16.00 9.92
N SER A 441 -6.80 -17.06 10.70
CA SER A 441 -5.90 -17.28 11.83
C SER A 441 -4.44 -17.30 11.37
N ARG A 442 -3.52 -16.84 12.21
CA ARG A 442 -2.08 -16.85 11.87
C ARG A 442 -1.55 -18.27 11.77
N THR A 443 -0.86 -18.56 10.67
CA THR A 443 -0.16 -19.84 10.44
C THR A 443 1.32 -19.63 10.16
N PRO A 444 2.17 -20.66 10.35
CA PRO A 444 3.58 -20.58 9.98
C PRO A 444 3.82 -20.32 8.47
N GLU A 445 2.88 -20.74 7.63
CA GLU A 445 2.91 -20.60 6.18
C GLU A 445 2.53 -19.20 5.70
N GLY A 446 2.13 -18.31 6.61
CA GLY A 446 1.90 -16.89 6.33
C GLY A 446 0.43 -16.47 6.22
N LEU A 447 -0.54 -17.39 6.33
CA LEU A 447 -1.94 -17.00 6.46
C LEU A 447 -2.12 -16.19 7.75
N GLY A 448 -3.04 -15.22 7.74
CA GLY A 448 -3.26 -14.33 8.87
C GLY A 448 -2.07 -13.43 9.22
N SER A 449 -1.13 -13.21 8.29
CA SER A 449 0.10 -12.43 8.57
C SER A 449 -0.17 -11.03 9.12
N TRP A 450 -1.31 -10.43 8.76
CA TRP A 450 -1.78 -9.11 9.23
C TRP A 450 -2.90 -9.19 10.28
N ASN A 451 -3.25 -10.39 10.74
CA ASN A 451 -4.15 -10.59 11.87
C ASN A 451 -3.39 -10.34 13.19
N PHE A 452 -3.08 -9.07 13.47
CA PHE A 452 -2.34 -8.68 14.68
C PHE A 452 -3.16 -8.79 15.96
N GLY A 453 -4.49 -8.87 15.84
CA GLY A 453 -5.41 -9.21 16.95
C GLY A 453 -5.38 -10.68 17.33
N GLN A 454 -4.65 -11.50 16.59
CA GLN A 454 -4.51 -12.94 16.79
C GLN A 454 -5.86 -13.67 16.90
N VAL A 455 -6.84 -13.20 16.15
CA VAL A 455 -8.16 -13.83 16.07
C VAL A 455 -8.01 -15.28 15.64
N LYS A 456 -8.71 -16.18 16.32
CA LYS A 456 -8.83 -17.60 15.98
C LYS A 456 -10.30 -17.94 15.81
N ASN A 457 -10.69 -18.28 14.60
CA ASN A 457 -12.05 -18.70 14.28
C ASN A 457 -12.00 -19.81 13.23
N PRO A 458 -12.03 -21.10 13.63
CA PRO A 458 -11.92 -22.23 12.71
C PRO A 458 -12.95 -22.23 11.58
N LYS A 459 -14.18 -21.75 11.86
CA LYS A 459 -15.22 -21.64 10.83
C LYS A 459 -14.86 -20.59 9.78
N LEU A 460 -14.28 -19.47 10.21
CA LEU A 460 -13.82 -18.42 9.32
C LEU A 460 -12.63 -18.90 8.49
N ASP A 461 -11.68 -19.63 9.11
CA ASP A 461 -10.53 -20.21 8.44
C ASP A 461 -10.96 -21.18 7.32
N GLU A 462 -11.91 -22.09 7.61
CA GLU A 462 -12.47 -23.01 6.61
C GLU A 462 -13.12 -22.30 5.43
N LEU A 463 -13.87 -21.21 5.68
CA LEU A 463 -14.52 -20.42 4.63
C LEU A 463 -13.49 -19.69 3.76
N VAL A 464 -12.45 -19.13 4.37
CA VAL A 464 -11.34 -18.47 3.66
C VAL A 464 -10.60 -19.48 2.79
N GLU A 465 -10.21 -20.64 3.34
CA GLU A 465 -9.51 -21.68 2.59
C GLU A 465 -10.37 -22.27 1.45
N SER A 466 -11.70 -22.42 1.68
CA SER A 466 -12.61 -22.86 0.64
C SER A 466 -12.70 -21.86 -0.51
N SER A 467 -12.76 -20.56 -0.21
CA SER A 467 -12.78 -19.52 -1.22
C SER A 467 -11.48 -19.46 -2.04
N SER A 468 -10.35 -19.76 -1.43
CA SER A 468 -9.04 -19.73 -2.10
C SER A 468 -8.79 -20.93 -3.04
N LYS A 469 -9.57 -22.02 -2.86
CA LYS A 469 -9.45 -23.26 -3.63
C LYS A 469 -10.54 -23.42 -4.71
N GLU A 470 -11.65 -22.67 -4.62
CA GLU A 470 -12.80 -22.80 -5.52
C GLU A 470 -12.57 -22.07 -6.84
N PRO A 471 -12.49 -22.80 -7.98
CA PRO A 471 -12.28 -22.19 -9.28
C PRO A 471 -13.56 -21.60 -9.92
N ASP A 472 -14.75 -22.05 -9.49
CA ASP A 472 -16.03 -21.53 -10.00
C ASP A 472 -16.33 -20.19 -9.32
N PRO A 473 -16.39 -19.06 -10.04
CA PRO A 473 -16.58 -17.74 -9.46
C PRO A 473 -17.87 -17.62 -8.63
N ALA A 474 -18.96 -18.24 -9.05
CA ALA A 474 -20.25 -18.14 -8.34
C ALA A 474 -20.22 -18.91 -7.02
N LYS A 475 -19.64 -20.10 -6.99
CA LYS A 475 -19.45 -20.87 -5.76
C LYS A 475 -18.44 -20.17 -4.83
N ARG A 476 -17.37 -19.63 -5.40
CA ARG A 476 -16.37 -18.87 -4.68
C ARG A 476 -16.97 -17.65 -3.97
N GLU A 477 -17.87 -16.92 -4.65
CA GLU A 477 -18.59 -15.78 -4.07
C GLU A 477 -19.42 -16.18 -2.84
N VAL A 478 -20.02 -17.38 -2.82
CA VAL A 478 -20.74 -17.89 -1.65
C VAL A 478 -19.84 -18.02 -0.43
N PHE A 479 -18.63 -18.58 -0.61
CA PHE A 479 -17.66 -18.69 0.49
C PHE A 479 -17.17 -17.32 0.96
N ILE A 480 -16.89 -16.40 0.03
CA ILE A 480 -16.47 -15.03 0.34
C ILE A 480 -17.54 -14.32 1.19
N LYS A 481 -18.81 -14.36 0.76
CA LYS A 481 -19.92 -13.75 1.49
C LYS A 481 -20.12 -14.37 2.87
N ALA A 482 -20.03 -15.68 2.97
CA ALA A 482 -20.12 -16.39 4.25
C ALA A 482 -18.97 -16.02 5.20
N ALA A 483 -17.75 -15.88 4.70
CA ALA A 483 -16.59 -15.44 5.49
C ALA A 483 -16.77 -14.01 6.02
N VAL A 484 -17.23 -13.08 5.17
CA VAL A 484 -17.51 -11.70 5.59
C VAL A 484 -18.64 -11.66 6.63
N ALA A 485 -19.72 -12.44 6.43
CA ALA A 485 -20.83 -12.51 7.37
C ALA A 485 -20.39 -13.05 8.74
N GLU A 486 -19.58 -14.12 8.77
CA GLU A 486 -19.03 -14.68 10.01
C GLU A 486 -18.14 -13.66 10.74
N HIS A 487 -17.22 -13.05 10.02
CA HIS A 487 -16.34 -12.01 10.56
C HIS A 487 -17.12 -10.85 11.18
N ASN A 488 -18.16 -10.35 10.48
CA ASN A 488 -19.00 -9.26 10.94
C ASN A 488 -19.86 -9.65 12.15
N ALA A 489 -20.43 -10.87 12.17
CA ALA A 489 -21.23 -11.35 13.28
C ALA A 489 -20.44 -11.43 14.59
N GLN A 490 -19.16 -11.80 14.49
CA GLN A 490 -18.25 -11.89 15.65
C GLN A 490 -17.59 -10.55 16.00
N VAL A 491 -17.75 -9.52 15.17
CA VAL A 491 -17.08 -8.21 15.34
C VAL A 491 -15.59 -8.40 15.61
N HIS A 492 -14.91 -9.16 14.74
CA HIS A 492 -13.47 -9.37 14.89
C HIS A 492 -12.68 -8.08 14.70
N HIS A 493 -13.18 -7.16 13.88
CA HIS A 493 -12.69 -5.80 13.73
C HIS A 493 -13.85 -4.80 13.80
N ILE A 494 -13.55 -3.52 14.05
CA ILE A 494 -14.53 -2.43 13.95
C ILE A 494 -14.20 -1.65 12.68
N PRO A 495 -14.88 -1.89 11.55
CA PRO A 495 -14.69 -1.12 10.34
C PRO A 495 -15.12 0.33 10.57
N LEU A 496 -14.41 1.29 10.00
CA LEU A 496 -14.73 2.70 10.08
C LEU A 496 -15.27 3.20 8.74
N HIS A 497 -14.38 3.42 7.80
CA HIS A 497 -14.74 3.99 6.50
C HIS A 497 -13.74 3.61 5.42
N ARG A 498 -14.18 3.68 4.17
CA ARG A 498 -13.31 3.72 2.99
C ARG A 498 -12.80 5.14 2.82
N GLN A 499 -11.52 5.29 2.52
CA GLN A 499 -10.96 6.59 2.25
C GLN A 499 -11.41 7.09 0.88
N PHE A 500 -11.74 8.36 0.81
CA PHE A 500 -11.78 9.11 -0.42
C PHE A 500 -10.57 10.02 -0.40
N VAL A 501 -9.66 9.79 -1.32
CA VAL A 501 -8.35 10.42 -1.25
C VAL A 501 -8.20 11.41 -2.40
N PRO A 502 -8.24 12.71 -2.09
CA PRO A 502 -7.88 13.72 -3.06
C PRO A 502 -6.36 13.71 -3.28
N TRP A 503 -5.94 13.98 -4.50
CA TRP A 503 -4.59 14.36 -4.85
C TRP A 503 -4.57 15.85 -5.15
N ALA A 504 -3.49 16.54 -4.80
CA ALA A 504 -3.33 17.96 -5.13
C ALA A 504 -2.08 18.16 -5.98
N ALA A 505 -2.21 18.93 -7.04
CA ALA A 505 -1.14 19.17 -8.00
C ALA A 505 -1.10 20.63 -8.45
N ARG A 506 0.07 21.09 -8.92
CA ARG A 506 0.18 22.30 -9.72
C ARG A 506 -0.61 22.12 -11.02
N SER A 507 -1.22 23.18 -11.55
CA SER A 507 -2.11 23.11 -12.71
C SER A 507 -1.44 22.57 -13.98
N ASN A 508 -0.13 22.77 -14.11
CA ASN A 508 0.68 22.27 -15.23
C ASN A 508 1.06 20.78 -15.12
N VAL A 509 0.81 20.11 -13.99
CA VAL A 509 1.09 18.68 -13.79
C VAL A 509 -0.14 17.87 -14.16
N THR A 510 -0.03 16.90 -15.04
CA THR A 510 -1.10 15.94 -15.37
C THR A 510 -0.75 14.58 -14.82
N VAL A 511 -1.66 14.02 -14.02
CA VAL A 511 -1.55 12.70 -13.39
C VAL A 511 -2.81 11.88 -13.68
N VAL A 512 -2.71 10.56 -13.54
CA VAL A 512 -3.84 9.63 -13.59
C VAL A 512 -4.09 9.12 -12.18
N HIS A 513 -5.26 9.47 -11.61
CA HIS A 513 -5.67 8.97 -10.30
C HIS A 513 -6.06 7.49 -10.40
N ARG A 514 -5.47 6.65 -9.55
CA ARG A 514 -5.81 5.22 -9.46
C ARG A 514 -6.41 4.90 -8.10
N ALA A 515 -7.32 3.93 -8.06
CA ALA A 515 -8.00 3.53 -6.83
C ALA A 515 -7.09 2.78 -5.82
N ASP A 516 -5.91 2.33 -6.22
CA ASP A 516 -4.88 1.81 -5.32
C ASP A 516 -4.06 2.93 -4.64
N ASN A 517 -4.36 4.19 -4.98
CA ASN A 517 -3.66 5.38 -4.52
C ASN A 517 -2.17 5.41 -4.90
N TRP A 518 -1.80 4.75 -6.01
CA TRP A 518 -0.44 4.72 -6.49
C TRP A 518 -0.22 5.70 -7.64
N LEU A 519 0.84 6.50 -7.51
CA LEU A 519 1.26 7.48 -8.50
C LEU A 519 2.23 6.82 -9.47
N GLU A 520 1.79 6.54 -10.71
CA GLU A 520 2.65 5.97 -11.75
C GLU A 520 3.37 7.11 -12.49
N TRP A 521 4.68 7.23 -12.28
CA TRP A 521 5.46 8.36 -12.79
C TRP A 521 5.65 8.33 -14.30
N SER A 522 5.64 7.15 -14.90
CA SER A 522 5.79 6.99 -16.36
C SER A 522 4.63 7.61 -17.16
N TRP A 523 3.50 7.91 -16.53
CA TRP A 523 2.32 8.54 -17.14
C TRP A 523 2.24 10.05 -16.90
N ILE A 524 3.10 10.62 -16.07
CA ILE A 524 3.00 12.02 -15.64
C ILE A 524 3.58 12.96 -16.70
N THR A 525 2.84 14.03 -16.98
CA THR A 525 3.28 15.12 -17.87
C THR A 525 3.32 16.43 -17.11
N ILE A 526 4.42 17.17 -17.25
CA ILE A 526 4.57 18.56 -16.79
C ILE A 526 4.66 19.45 -18.05
N LYS A 527 3.74 20.41 -18.16
CA LYS A 527 3.68 21.40 -19.26
C LYS A 527 4.54 22.62 -18.97
#